data_19ea54a6907f71c648232695d22f5d41
#
_entry.id   19ea54a6907f71c648232695d22f5d41
#
_cell.length_a   1.000
_cell.length_b   1.000
_cell.length_c   1.000
_cell.angle_alpha   90.00
_cell.angle_beta   90.00
_cell.angle_gamma   90.00
#
_symmetry.space_group_name_H-M   'P 1'
#
loop_
_entity.id
_entity.type
_entity.pdbx_description
1 polymer ?
#
loop_
_entity_poly.entity_id
_entity_poly.type
_entity_poly.pdbx_seq_one_letter_code
_entity_poly.pdbx_strand_id
1 'polypeptide(L)'
;YFHVPRNKSVVIRNAIEKISFVEKPSDKISLIYHTTPWRGLKILLKVFKNLNLENVELNVCSSTIIYGKKFDSLLGKTYEGLFNECKNTKNVNYFGFLKNEKIIEQLKKMHIFAHPSIWPETSCIAAIESMAAGCEVVTTNLGALNETCSPFGKMINFEKRPEDLEIKYSKAL
;
A
#
# COMPACT_ATOMS: atom_id res chain seq x y z
N TYR A 1 25.28 13.63 3.60
CA TYR A 1 26.16 12.44 3.67
C TYR A 1 27.07 12.62 4.86
N PHE A 2 26.99 11.73 5.85
CA PHE A 2 27.72 11.86 7.13
C PHE A 2 29.12 11.26 7.07
N HIS A 3 29.60 10.81 5.91
CA HIS A 3 30.93 10.21 5.69
C HIS A 3 31.33 9.14 6.74
N VAL A 4 30.36 8.40 7.26
CA VAL A 4 30.62 7.31 8.21
C VAL A 4 31.29 6.15 7.47
N PRO A 5 32.46 5.69 7.91
CA PRO A 5 33.12 4.53 7.30
C PRO A 5 32.26 3.28 7.37
N ARG A 6 32.22 2.47 6.29
CA ARG A 6 31.39 1.26 6.22
C ARG A 6 31.69 0.24 7.33
N ASN A 7 32.94 0.17 7.79
CA ASN A 7 33.35 -0.71 8.89
C ASN A 7 32.88 -0.23 10.29
N LYS A 8 32.31 0.97 10.36
CA LYS A 8 31.71 1.53 11.59
C LYS A 8 30.19 1.61 11.53
N SER A 9 29.59 1.02 10.52
CA SER A 9 28.13 1.03 10.35
C SER A 9 27.60 -0.35 10.00
N VAL A 10 26.42 -0.66 10.48
CA VAL A 10 25.68 -1.88 10.16
C VAL A 10 24.25 -1.52 9.76
N VAL A 11 23.74 -2.18 8.73
CA VAL A 11 22.34 -2.04 8.33
C VAL A 11 21.51 -3.06 9.09
N ILE A 12 20.60 -2.57 9.93
CA ILE A 12 19.61 -3.39 10.61
C ILE A 12 18.28 -3.20 9.89
N ARG A 13 17.72 -4.29 9.35
CA ARG A 13 16.44 -4.26 8.66
C ARG A 13 15.29 -4.12 9.66
N ASN A 14 14.20 -3.51 9.21
CA ASN A 14 12.97 -3.48 10.00
C ASN A 14 12.45 -4.90 10.24
N ALA A 15 11.93 -5.13 11.44
CA ALA A 15 11.26 -6.35 11.83
C ALA A 15 9.82 -6.05 12.24
N ILE A 16 8.98 -7.05 12.18
CA ILE A 16 7.59 -7.03 12.64
C ILE A 16 7.36 -8.20 13.59
N GLU A 17 6.30 -8.12 14.37
CA GLU A 17 5.82 -9.28 15.14
C GLU A 17 5.26 -10.35 14.19
N LYS A 18 5.34 -11.61 14.64
CA LYS A 18 4.82 -12.74 13.87
C LYS A 18 3.31 -12.60 13.66
N ILE A 19 2.88 -12.65 12.40
CA ILE A 19 1.46 -12.70 12.02
C ILE A 19 1.09 -14.16 11.75
N SER A 20 0.11 -14.69 12.49
CA SER A 20 -0.40 -16.03 12.26
C SER A 20 -1.15 -16.10 10.93
N PHE A 21 -0.82 -17.09 10.12
CA PHE A 21 -1.55 -17.38 8.89
C PHE A 21 -3.01 -17.75 9.19
N VAL A 22 -3.92 -17.25 8.36
CA VAL A 22 -5.34 -17.59 8.35
C VAL A 22 -5.72 -17.88 6.90
N GLU A 23 -6.51 -18.91 6.68
CA GLU A 23 -7.08 -19.17 5.37
C GLU A 23 -7.96 -18.01 4.93
N LYS A 24 -7.75 -17.53 3.71
CA LYS A 24 -8.45 -16.36 3.19
C LYS A 24 -9.81 -16.73 2.63
N PRO A 25 -10.81 -15.81 2.69
CA PRO A 25 -12.11 -16.02 2.03
C PRO A 25 -11.92 -16.33 0.53
N SER A 26 -12.72 -17.24 -0.01
CA SER A 26 -12.62 -17.67 -1.42
C SER A 26 -13.73 -17.14 -2.33
N ASP A 27 -14.70 -16.44 -1.75
CA ASP A 27 -15.87 -15.92 -2.46
C ASP A 27 -15.56 -14.65 -3.28
N LYS A 28 -14.52 -13.92 -2.91
CA LYS A 28 -14.18 -12.64 -3.48
C LYS A 28 -12.67 -12.37 -3.37
N ILE A 29 -12.08 -11.73 -4.36
CA ILE A 29 -10.70 -11.23 -4.25
C ILE A 29 -10.72 -9.87 -3.58
N SER A 30 -10.02 -9.75 -2.45
CA SER A 30 -9.96 -8.53 -1.67
C SER A 30 -8.56 -7.92 -1.76
N LEU A 31 -8.50 -6.72 -2.32
CA LEU A 31 -7.31 -5.88 -2.35
C LEU A 31 -7.28 -5.00 -1.11
N ILE A 32 -6.09 -4.64 -0.65
CA ILE A 32 -5.91 -3.64 0.40
C ILE A 32 -4.87 -2.59 0.02
N TYR A 33 -5.12 -1.35 0.42
CA TYR A 33 -4.19 -0.24 0.46
C TYR A 33 -4.16 0.33 1.88
N HIS A 34 -3.02 0.24 2.58
CA HIS A 34 -2.93 0.68 3.98
C HIS A 34 -1.69 1.54 4.24
N THR A 35 -1.42 2.45 3.30
CA THR A 35 -0.40 3.47 3.44
C THR A 35 -0.99 4.87 3.32
N THR A 36 -0.14 5.90 3.44
CA THR A 36 -0.58 7.29 3.32
C THR A 36 -1.03 7.65 1.90
N PRO A 37 -1.96 8.60 1.73
CA PRO A 37 -2.61 8.84 0.43
C PRO A 37 -1.65 9.30 -0.68
N TRP A 38 -0.56 10.00 -0.35
CA TRP A 38 0.42 10.48 -1.33
C TRP A 38 1.36 9.41 -1.87
N ARG A 39 1.29 8.18 -1.38
CA ARG A 39 2.15 7.08 -1.82
C ARG A 39 1.58 6.29 -3.00
N GLY A 40 0.51 6.80 -3.65
CA GLY A 40 -0.05 6.20 -4.86
C GLY A 40 -1.54 5.86 -4.81
N LEU A 41 -2.27 6.22 -3.75
CA LEU A 41 -3.71 5.92 -3.64
C LEU A 41 -4.52 6.42 -4.84
N LYS A 42 -4.22 7.63 -5.35
CA LYS A 42 -4.91 8.20 -6.51
C LYS A 42 -4.73 7.33 -7.76
N ILE A 43 -3.53 6.81 -7.99
CA ILE A 43 -3.23 5.91 -9.11
C ILE A 43 -4.00 4.60 -8.95
N LEU A 44 -3.94 3.99 -7.75
CA LEU A 44 -4.65 2.75 -7.47
C LEU A 44 -6.14 2.90 -7.71
N LEU A 45 -6.76 3.95 -7.17
CA LEU A 45 -8.20 4.18 -7.32
C LEU A 45 -8.61 4.33 -8.79
N LYS A 46 -7.82 5.06 -9.57
CA LYS A 46 -8.07 5.24 -11.01
C LYS A 46 -7.94 3.92 -11.77
N VAL A 47 -6.90 3.14 -11.50
CA VAL A 47 -6.72 1.81 -12.09
C VAL A 47 -7.87 0.88 -11.71
N PHE A 48 -8.23 0.83 -10.42
CA PHE A 48 -9.32 -0.02 -9.94
C PHE A 48 -10.66 0.29 -10.60
N LYS A 49 -11.01 1.57 -10.74
CA LYS A 49 -12.21 2.02 -11.47
C LYS A 49 -12.21 1.61 -12.93
N ASN A 50 -11.07 1.73 -13.61
CA ASN A 50 -10.96 1.40 -15.03
C ASN A 50 -11.04 -0.10 -15.30
N LEU A 51 -10.54 -0.94 -14.37
CA LEU A 51 -10.61 -2.40 -14.49
C LEU A 51 -12.05 -2.93 -14.33
N ASN A 52 -12.90 -2.23 -13.59
CA ASN A 52 -14.33 -2.54 -13.38
C ASN A 52 -14.61 -4.04 -13.12
N LEU A 53 -13.85 -4.62 -12.19
CA LEU A 53 -13.93 -6.04 -11.86
C LEU A 53 -15.14 -6.34 -10.96
N GLU A 54 -15.92 -7.38 -11.29
CA GLU A 54 -17.17 -7.68 -10.56
C GLU A 54 -16.92 -8.36 -9.21
N ASN A 55 -16.01 -9.33 -9.15
CA ASN A 55 -15.73 -10.13 -7.96
C ASN A 55 -14.49 -9.67 -7.20
N VAL A 56 -14.17 -8.38 -7.28
CA VAL A 56 -13.01 -7.80 -6.63
C VAL A 56 -13.44 -6.58 -5.82
N GLU A 57 -12.91 -6.45 -4.62
CA GLU A 57 -13.09 -5.27 -3.80
C GLU A 57 -11.76 -4.64 -3.43
N LEU A 58 -11.76 -3.33 -3.20
CA LEU A 58 -10.60 -2.57 -2.72
C LEU A 58 -10.89 -2.01 -1.32
N ASN A 59 -10.09 -2.43 -0.36
CA ASN A 59 -10.16 -1.97 1.01
C ASN A 59 -9.09 -0.90 1.25
N VAL A 60 -9.51 0.33 1.60
CA VAL A 60 -8.62 1.48 1.75
C VAL A 60 -8.55 1.90 3.21
N CYS A 61 -7.41 1.67 3.84
CA CYS A 61 -7.07 2.09 5.20
C CYS A 61 -6.02 3.21 5.10
N SER A 62 -6.43 4.42 4.76
CA SER A 62 -5.53 5.53 4.47
C SER A 62 -6.04 6.84 5.07
N SER A 63 -5.14 7.60 5.69
CA SER A 63 -5.46 8.87 6.31
C SER A 63 -4.21 9.72 6.49
N THR A 64 -4.40 11.02 6.67
CA THR A 64 -3.36 11.98 7.04
C THR A 64 -3.13 12.04 8.55
N ILE A 65 -4.10 11.60 9.36
CA ILE A 65 -4.07 11.68 10.83
C ILE A 65 -2.98 10.79 11.48
N ILE A 66 -2.43 9.85 10.74
CA ILE A 66 -1.36 8.96 11.22
C ILE A 66 -0.13 9.75 11.74
N TYR A 67 0.10 10.94 11.22
CA TYR A 67 1.16 11.86 11.69
C TYR A 67 0.68 12.89 12.72
N GLY A 68 -0.51 12.69 13.28
CA GLY A 68 -1.10 13.50 14.33
C GLY A 68 -2.02 14.62 13.82
N LYS A 69 -2.80 15.17 14.75
CA LYS A 69 -3.84 16.19 14.44
C LYS A 69 -3.31 17.44 13.75
N LYS A 70 -2.10 17.91 14.13
CA LYS A 70 -1.49 19.08 13.50
C LYS A 70 -1.18 18.85 12.02
N PHE A 71 -0.66 17.68 11.67
CA PHE A 71 -0.39 17.30 10.29
C PHE A 71 -1.69 17.14 9.49
N ASP A 72 -2.69 16.51 10.09
CA ASP A 72 -4.01 16.34 9.49
C ASP A 72 -4.69 17.68 9.19
N SER A 73 -4.61 18.65 10.12
CA SER A 73 -5.16 19.99 9.90
C SER A 73 -4.51 20.75 8.73
N LEU A 74 -3.25 20.43 8.41
CA LEU A 74 -2.51 21.06 7.31
C LEU A 74 -2.79 20.38 5.96
N LEU A 75 -2.78 19.07 5.93
CA LEU A 75 -2.84 18.29 4.67
C LEU A 75 -4.14 17.52 4.47
N GLY A 76 -4.98 17.34 5.49
CA GLY A 76 -6.22 16.57 5.40
C GLY A 76 -7.15 17.09 4.30
N LYS A 77 -7.32 18.42 4.21
CA LYS A 77 -8.12 19.06 3.16
C LYS A 77 -7.65 18.76 1.74
N THR A 78 -6.33 18.62 1.54
CA THR A 78 -5.75 18.28 0.23
C THR A 78 -6.20 16.93 -0.28
N TYR A 79 -6.43 15.96 0.63
CA TYR A 79 -6.82 14.60 0.29
C TYR A 79 -8.31 14.30 0.50
N GLU A 80 -9.08 15.27 0.99
CA GLU A 80 -10.52 15.09 1.25
C GLU A 80 -11.29 14.66 0.00
N GLY A 81 -11.00 15.29 -1.15
CA GLY A 81 -11.60 14.90 -2.43
C GLY A 81 -11.30 13.45 -2.82
N LEU A 82 -10.06 13.00 -2.63
CA LEU A 82 -9.64 11.62 -2.89
C LEU A 82 -10.33 10.63 -1.94
N PHE A 83 -10.45 10.97 -0.66
CA PHE A 83 -11.14 10.13 0.31
C PHE A 83 -12.65 10.04 0.02
N ASN A 84 -13.26 11.14 -0.40
CA ASN A 84 -14.66 11.15 -0.82
C ASN A 84 -14.86 10.34 -2.12
N GLU A 85 -13.91 10.38 -3.04
CA GLU A 85 -13.93 9.53 -4.23
C GLU A 85 -13.86 8.04 -3.84
N CYS A 86 -13.00 7.66 -2.89
CA CYS A 86 -12.96 6.29 -2.36
C CYS A 86 -14.32 5.85 -1.81
N LYS A 87 -14.97 6.69 -0.99
CA LYS A 87 -16.27 6.38 -0.36
C LYS A 87 -17.39 6.19 -1.38
N ASN A 88 -17.32 6.88 -2.51
CA ASN A 88 -18.37 6.88 -3.54
C ASN A 88 -18.07 5.94 -4.72
N THR A 89 -16.96 5.23 -4.70
CA THR A 89 -16.58 4.28 -5.77
C THR A 89 -17.15 2.90 -5.45
N LYS A 90 -17.82 2.29 -6.44
CA LYS A 90 -18.35 0.92 -6.33
C LYS A 90 -17.23 -0.07 -5.98
N ASN A 91 -17.52 -1.01 -5.10
CA ASN A 91 -16.58 -2.04 -4.63
C ASN A 91 -15.33 -1.48 -3.91
N VAL A 92 -15.37 -0.23 -3.44
CA VAL A 92 -14.32 0.34 -2.60
C VAL A 92 -14.86 0.54 -1.18
N ASN A 93 -14.20 -0.05 -0.20
CA ASN A 93 -14.48 0.10 1.22
C ASN A 93 -13.45 1.04 1.83
N TYR A 94 -13.84 2.26 2.20
CA TYR A 94 -12.95 3.24 2.82
C TYR A 94 -13.08 3.23 4.33
N PHE A 95 -12.03 2.83 5.04
CA PHE A 95 -11.98 2.74 6.51
C PHE A 95 -11.29 3.94 7.18
N GLY A 96 -10.59 4.78 6.41
CA GLY A 96 -9.81 5.88 6.99
C GLY A 96 -8.62 5.39 7.81
N PHE A 97 -8.41 6.01 8.98
CA PHE A 97 -7.37 5.61 9.91
C PHE A 97 -7.78 4.37 10.72
N LEU A 98 -6.94 3.37 10.70
CA LEU A 98 -7.04 2.22 11.60
C LEU A 98 -5.73 2.10 12.41
N LYS A 99 -5.85 1.66 13.67
CA LYS A 99 -4.70 1.25 14.47
C LYS A 99 -4.05 0.00 13.89
N ASN A 100 -2.76 -0.22 14.17
CA ASN A 100 -2.02 -1.32 13.55
C ASN A 100 -2.63 -2.69 13.82
N GLU A 101 -3.13 -2.94 15.03
CA GLU A 101 -3.79 -4.21 15.38
C GLU A 101 -4.99 -4.50 14.45
N LYS A 102 -5.76 -3.44 14.12
CA LYS A 102 -6.90 -3.56 13.19
C LYS A 102 -6.46 -3.73 11.75
N ILE A 103 -5.34 -3.11 11.35
CA ILE A 103 -4.73 -3.36 10.04
C ILE A 103 -4.33 -4.83 9.91
N ILE A 104 -3.67 -5.39 10.91
CA ILE A 104 -3.28 -6.81 10.92
C ILE A 104 -4.49 -7.74 10.81
N GLU A 105 -5.58 -7.44 11.52
CA GLU A 105 -6.84 -8.19 11.40
C GLU A 105 -7.42 -8.13 9.98
N GLN A 106 -7.34 -6.97 9.30
CA GLN A 106 -7.75 -6.85 7.91
C GLN A 106 -6.83 -7.64 6.99
N LEU A 107 -5.50 -7.49 7.11
CA LEU A 107 -4.51 -8.17 6.27
C LEU A 107 -4.71 -9.68 6.23
N LYS A 108 -5.10 -10.30 7.33
CA LYS A 108 -5.40 -11.73 7.41
C LYS A 108 -6.51 -12.17 6.44
N LYS A 109 -7.39 -11.26 6.01
CA LYS A 109 -8.51 -11.52 5.10
C LYS A 109 -8.24 -11.06 3.67
N MET A 110 -7.19 -10.26 3.44
CA MET A 110 -6.89 -9.66 2.15
C MET A 110 -5.98 -10.57 1.32
N HIS A 111 -6.18 -10.56 0.00
CA HIS A 111 -5.41 -11.36 -0.95
C HIS A 111 -4.21 -10.60 -1.49
N ILE A 112 -4.39 -9.32 -1.82
CA ILE A 112 -3.39 -8.52 -2.52
C ILE A 112 -3.19 -7.20 -1.79
N PHE A 113 -1.94 -6.89 -1.43
CA PHE A 113 -1.54 -5.53 -1.08
C PHE A 113 -1.21 -4.77 -2.36
N ALA A 114 -2.12 -3.90 -2.78
CA ALA A 114 -2.02 -3.12 -4.00
C ALA A 114 -1.37 -1.76 -3.70
N HIS A 115 -0.09 -1.59 -4.04
CA HIS A 115 0.69 -0.42 -3.67
C HIS A 115 1.47 0.17 -4.86
N PRO A 116 0.83 0.92 -5.78
CA PRO A 116 1.53 1.60 -6.87
C PRO A 116 2.36 2.79 -6.35
N SER A 117 3.41 2.49 -5.58
CA SER A 117 4.17 3.52 -4.88
C SER A 117 4.81 4.52 -5.85
N ILE A 118 4.57 5.80 -5.58
CA ILE A 118 5.26 6.94 -6.21
C ILE A 118 6.19 7.65 -5.25
N TRP A 119 6.41 7.06 -4.07
CA TRP A 119 7.28 7.54 -3.02
C TRP A 119 8.50 6.64 -2.87
N PRO A 120 9.73 7.19 -2.83
CA PRO A 120 10.94 6.37 -2.64
C PRO A 120 10.97 5.84 -1.20
N GLU A 121 10.47 4.63 -1.00
CA GLU A 121 10.41 3.98 0.31
C GLU A 121 11.80 3.68 0.86
N THR A 122 11.94 3.77 2.19
CA THR A 122 13.18 3.39 2.89
C THR A 122 13.18 1.93 3.35
N SER A 123 12.00 1.33 3.54
CA SER A 123 11.82 -0.08 3.89
C SER A 123 10.41 -0.60 3.60
N CYS A 124 9.36 0.19 3.89
CA CYS A 124 7.95 -0.15 3.75
C CYS A 124 7.46 -1.30 4.67
N ILE A 125 7.29 -0.99 5.97
CA ILE A 125 6.73 -1.95 6.97
C ILE A 125 5.37 -2.49 6.49
N ALA A 126 4.54 -1.67 5.86
CA ALA A 126 3.25 -2.08 5.31
C ALA A 126 3.37 -3.27 4.34
N ALA A 127 4.40 -3.29 3.49
CA ALA A 127 4.65 -4.42 2.59
C ALA A 127 5.12 -5.67 3.35
N ILE A 128 5.98 -5.48 4.36
CA ILE A 128 6.47 -6.59 5.22
C ILE A 128 5.30 -7.25 5.96
N GLU A 129 4.42 -6.45 6.57
CA GLU A 129 3.23 -6.94 7.27
C GLU A 129 2.26 -7.65 6.32
N SER A 130 2.07 -7.10 5.11
CA SER A 130 1.20 -7.72 4.10
C SER A 130 1.72 -9.08 3.65
N MET A 131 3.02 -9.20 3.35
CA MET A 131 3.64 -10.48 3.00
C MET A 131 3.54 -11.47 4.16
N ALA A 132 3.83 -11.04 5.40
CA ALA A 132 3.72 -11.89 6.58
C ALA A 132 2.29 -12.39 6.85
N ALA A 133 1.28 -11.60 6.48
CA ALA A 133 -0.12 -11.99 6.53
C ALA A 133 -0.57 -12.87 5.33
N GLY A 134 0.34 -13.21 4.43
CA GLY A 134 0.06 -14.03 3.25
C GLY A 134 -0.64 -13.27 2.11
N CYS A 135 -0.50 -11.95 2.03
CA CYS A 135 -0.94 -11.18 0.87
C CYS A 135 0.13 -11.25 -0.23
N GLU A 136 -0.31 -11.40 -1.48
CA GLU A 136 0.56 -11.04 -2.60
C GLU A 136 0.79 -9.53 -2.60
N VAL A 137 2.04 -9.11 -2.81
CA VAL A 137 2.39 -7.69 -2.91
C VAL A 137 2.55 -7.31 -4.36
N VAL A 138 1.75 -6.36 -4.83
CA VAL A 138 1.87 -5.76 -6.17
C VAL A 138 2.31 -4.31 -5.98
N THR A 139 3.57 -4.01 -6.30
CA THR A 139 4.16 -2.70 -6.02
C THR A 139 5.18 -2.27 -7.07
N THR A 140 5.63 -1.02 -7.01
CA THR A 140 6.69 -0.50 -7.87
C THR A 140 8.08 -0.84 -7.30
N ASN A 141 9.09 -0.84 -8.16
CA ASN A 141 10.49 -1.05 -7.77
C ASN A 141 11.18 0.25 -7.29
N LEU A 142 10.42 1.18 -6.72
CA LEU A 142 10.91 2.49 -6.30
C LEU A 142 11.51 2.45 -4.88
N GLY A 143 12.69 3.02 -4.72
CA GLY A 143 13.39 3.05 -3.43
C GLY A 143 13.74 1.64 -2.92
N ALA A 144 13.57 1.40 -1.64
CA ALA A 144 13.87 0.11 -1.01
C ALA A 144 12.82 -0.98 -1.27
N LEU A 145 11.73 -0.70 -2.00
CA LEU A 145 10.71 -1.72 -2.31
C LEU A 145 11.28 -2.90 -3.07
N ASN A 146 12.24 -2.65 -3.97
CA ASN A 146 12.92 -3.74 -4.68
C ASN A 146 13.67 -4.67 -3.72
N GLU A 147 14.38 -4.11 -2.73
CA GLU A 147 15.07 -4.90 -1.71
C GLU A 147 14.11 -5.63 -0.79
N THR A 148 12.98 -4.98 -0.43
CA THR A 148 12.02 -5.51 0.54
C THR A 148 11.10 -6.57 -0.08
N CYS A 149 10.66 -6.38 -1.32
CA CYS A 149 9.55 -7.14 -1.91
C CYS A 149 9.96 -8.06 -3.06
N SER A 150 11.08 -7.80 -3.79
CA SER A 150 11.34 -8.47 -5.06
C SER A 150 11.41 -10.01 -5.00
N PRO A 151 11.85 -10.65 -3.90
CA PRO A 151 11.82 -12.12 -3.82
C PRO A 151 10.42 -12.72 -3.69
N PHE A 152 9.41 -11.91 -3.29
CA PHE A 152 8.10 -12.41 -2.86
C PHE A 152 6.91 -11.66 -3.48
N GLY A 153 7.14 -10.55 -4.18
CA GLY A 153 6.09 -9.71 -4.72
C GLY A 153 6.21 -9.48 -6.22
N LYS A 154 5.12 -9.05 -6.83
CA LYS A 154 5.08 -8.64 -8.24
C LYS A 154 5.58 -7.21 -8.36
N MET A 155 6.77 -7.05 -8.92
CA MET A 155 7.45 -5.77 -9.06
C MET A 155 7.15 -5.13 -10.41
N ILE A 156 6.73 -3.86 -10.38
CA ILE A 156 6.41 -3.06 -11.57
C ILE A 156 7.46 -1.97 -11.72
N ASN A 157 8.01 -1.81 -12.91
CA ASN A 157 8.94 -0.73 -13.16
C ASN A 157 8.25 0.62 -12.94
N PHE A 158 8.84 1.41 -12.05
CA PHE A 158 8.35 2.75 -11.75
C PHE A 158 8.41 3.65 -12.99
N GLU A 159 7.36 4.41 -13.20
CA GLU A 159 7.28 5.43 -14.24
C GLU A 159 7.03 6.80 -13.62
N LYS A 160 7.73 7.82 -14.13
CA LYS A 160 7.56 9.20 -13.63
C LYS A 160 6.23 9.81 -14.06
N ARG A 161 5.73 9.43 -15.23
CA ARG A 161 4.41 9.88 -15.70
C ARG A 161 3.34 9.00 -15.09
N PRO A 162 2.35 9.58 -14.40
CA PRO A 162 1.29 8.81 -13.77
C PRO A 162 0.53 7.90 -14.74
N GLU A 163 0.31 8.35 -15.96
CA GLU A 163 -0.44 7.62 -17.01
C GLU A 163 0.28 6.33 -17.41
N ASP A 164 1.60 6.36 -17.55
CA ASP A 164 2.40 5.18 -17.90
C ASP A 164 2.40 4.17 -16.74
N LEU A 165 2.47 4.67 -15.50
CA LEU A 165 2.38 3.83 -14.32
C LEU A 165 0.99 3.18 -14.20
N GLU A 166 -0.10 3.92 -14.45
CA GLU A 166 -1.46 3.40 -14.47
C GLU A 166 -1.61 2.24 -15.47
N ILE A 167 -1.08 2.39 -16.69
CA ILE A 167 -1.11 1.35 -17.73
C ILE A 167 -0.35 0.10 -17.27
N LYS A 168 0.85 0.27 -16.72
CA LYS A 168 1.65 -0.88 -16.22
C LYS A 168 1.00 -1.55 -15.03
N TYR A 169 0.46 -0.76 -14.12
CA TYR A 169 -0.14 -1.27 -12.90
C TYR A 169 -1.45 -2.02 -13.18
N SER A 170 -2.28 -1.53 -14.13
CA SER A 170 -3.51 -2.21 -14.54
C SER A 170 -3.27 -3.57 -15.21
N LYS A 171 -2.12 -3.77 -15.85
CA LYS A 171 -1.72 -5.08 -16.41
C LYS A 171 -1.22 -6.06 -15.35
N ALA A 172 -0.91 -5.56 -14.17
CA ALA A 172 -0.33 -6.34 -13.09
C ALA A 172 -1.37 -6.77 -12.05
N LEU A 173 -2.46 -6.01 -11.90
CA LEU A 173 -3.64 -6.38 -11.13
C LEU A 173 -4.56 -7.27 -11.93
#